data_431fcba618eb7bd1d313cf3315da84f3
#
_entry.id   431fcba618eb7bd1d313cf3315da84f3
#
_cell.length_a   1.000
_cell.length_b   1.000
_cell.length_c   1.000
_cell.angle_alpha   90.00
_cell.angle_beta   90.00
_cell.angle_gamma   90.00
#
_symmetry.space_group_name_H-M   'P 1'
#
loop_
_entity.id
_entity.type
_entity.pdbx_description
1 polymer ?
#
loop_
_entity_poly.entity_id
_entity_poly.type
_entity_poly.pdbx_seq_one_letter_code
_entity_poly.pdbx_strand_id
1 'polypeptide(L)'
;IHLLHTTAPEGISFSNTNNYLVQTTNGYLYVTDGTDIHLSTDDGVTWSTIASGTNGATHNFTGLAAVGNNLYATTANGTTGSQVIYYDGSTWSVLTTAQAAAGGLNGIWFAKGQLFISGDDGTVERLWALSPFEHSWSASDLQTSAQIVSFEDTHHISQVADAGAVVLVAATDGNIYSIKEVEGTMTLKGQTTIPFEEVHSIAATEGQVFFGTKEYTRDVGRFYRAQLSVADDLYVLAGRQLIKEWVITGIDTTPKHMFVSRDSVYLGVQEDTNESYLWRYYLPTAGFARDLEAGAGGHITGITIAGDKFCIVVAGQDLYRETSLFKQEGYLITSAADFFTAEHKQYVGAEISTLSLADNTSVELEYSTVFEALDNPTHSSFKNALTQIIGVGDTEKQIAEVSRYIIGKVILKSSDQVSTPYVKSMQFRALARPELVVAQIPVNLSDRVERPNRKPLRVKGLGDVLYTALKQKEGDAVTLELYTPKETIRGVVEQVSYPIIDNENIGSDFLFAIVTVRGTRVPLTTDPTSEEVFGLPMLGKAIFGG
;
A
#
# COMPACT_ATOMS: atom_id res chain seq x y z
N ILE A 1 -12.00 -12.95 -3.60
CA ILE A 1 -11.22 -12.37 -4.71
C ILE A 1 -10.52 -13.53 -5.37
N HIS A 2 -10.85 -13.78 -6.64
CA HIS A 2 -10.17 -14.79 -7.44
C HIS A 2 -9.05 -14.10 -8.19
N LEU A 3 -7.83 -14.60 -8.04
CA LEU A 3 -6.74 -14.24 -8.93
C LEU A 3 -7.07 -14.81 -10.31
N LEU A 4 -7.27 -13.92 -11.28
CA LEU A 4 -7.39 -14.30 -12.66
C LEU A 4 -6.01 -14.69 -13.21
N HIS A 5 -5.99 -15.59 -14.14
CA HIS A 5 -4.76 -16.01 -14.83
C HIS A 5 -4.53 -15.10 -16.04
N THR A 6 -3.28 -14.80 -16.36
CA THR A 6 -2.91 -14.12 -17.60
C THR A 6 -2.23 -15.09 -18.55
N THR A 7 -2.36 -14.83 -19.85
CA THR A 7 -1.57 -15.50 -20.89
C THR A 7 -0.86 -14.46 -21.72
N ALA A 8 0.36 -14.78 -22.16
CA ALA A 8 1.03 -13.97 -23.17
C ALA A 8 0.24 -14.09 -24.48
N PRO A 9 -0.12 -12.98 -25.16
CA PRO A 9 -0.74 -13.03 -26.46
C PRO A 9 0.24 -13.54 -27.51
N GLU A 10 -0.26 -14.12 -28.58
CA GLU A 10 0.59 -14.57 -29.69
C GLU A 10 1.24 -13.36 -30.39
N GLY A 11 2.54 -13.39 -30.56
CA GLY A 11 3.27 -12.54 -31.48
C GLY A 11 4.02 -11.35 -30.91
N ILE A 12 4.10 -11.18 -29.61
CA ILE A 12 4.94 -10.14 -28.99
C ILE A 12 5.83 -10.74 -27.92
N SER A 13 7.11 -10.39 -27.96
CA SER A 13 8.09 -10.61 -26.89
C SER A 13 8.93 -9.34 -26.81
N PHE A 14 9.00 -8.72 -25.64
CA PHE A 14 9.70 -7.46 -25.47
C PHE A 14 11.20 -7.66 -25.27
N SER A 15 11.97 -6.82 -25.94
CA SER A 15 13.42 -6.77 -25.82
C SER A 15 13.91 -5.59 -24.97
N ASN A 16 13.03 -4.65 -24.70
CA ASN A 16 13.32 -3.42 -23.96
C ASN A 16 12.54 -3.33 -22.66
N THR A 17 13.07 -2.56 -21.71
CA THR A 17 12.44 -2.31 -20.40
C THR A 17 11.51 -1.10 -20.38
N ASN A 18 11.52 -0.28 -21.45
CA ASN A 18 10.67 0.90 -21.57
C ASN A 18 9.49 0.58 -22.49
N ASN A 19 8.47 -0.03 -21.93
CA ASN A 19 7.27 -0.42 -22.65
C ASN A 19 6.10 0.44 -22.15
N TYR A 20 5.40 1.09 -23.08
CA TYR A 20 4.25 1.97 -22.79
C TYR A 20 3.02 1.42 -23.49
N LEU A 21 1.93 1.28 -22.75
CA LEU A 21 0.65 0.77 -23.23
C LEU A 21 -0.41 1.85 -23.17
N VAL A 22 -1.11 2.08 -24.27
CA VAL A 22 -2.26 2.99 -24.32
C VAL A 22 -3.42 2.40 -25.12
N GLN A 23 -4.61 2.88 -24.84
CA GLN A 23 -5.83 2.56 -25.56
C GLN A 23 -6.42 3.80 -26.18
N THR A 24 -6.79 3.73 -27.44
CA THR A 24 -7.52 4.79 -28.16
C THR A 24 -9.03 4.67 -27.97
N THR A 25 -9.76 5.73 -28.30
CA THR A 25 -11.22 5.79 -28.11
C THR A 25 -11.99 4.73 -28.90
N ASN A 26 -11.45 4.29 -30.05
CA ASN A 26 -12.00 3.19 -30.84
C ASN A 26 -11.67 1.79 -30.29
N GLY A 27 -11.01 1.71 -29.13
CA GLY A 27 -10.68 0.46 -28.45
C GLY A 27 -9.37 -0.17 -28.88
N TYR A 28 -8.65 0.39 -29.87
CA TYR A 28 -7.36 -0.15 -30.31
C TYR A 28 -6.30 0.03 -29.25
N LEU A 29 -5.47 -0.99 -29.10
CA LEU A 29 -4.34 -0.98 -28.16
C LEU A 29 -3.03 -0.77 -28.90
N TYR A 30 -2.17 0.02 -28.30
CA TYR A 30 -0.84 0.27 -28.80
C TYR A 30 0.17 0.08 -27.70
N VAL A 31 1.26 -0.62 -28.01
CA VAL A 31 2.37 -0.84 -27.08
C VAL A 31 3.70 -0.60 -27.77
N THR A 32 4.64 -0.01 -27.04
CA THR A 32 6.01 0.22 -27.54
C THR A 32 6.95 -0.88 -27.10
N ASP A 33 7.92 -1.24 -27.96
CA ASP A 33 9.09 -2.04 -27.62
C ASP A 33 10.35 -1.45 -28.30
N GLY A 34 11.08 -0.65 -27.54
CA GLY A 34 12.25 0.06 -28.06
C GLY A 34 11.89 1.02 -29.18
N THR A 35 12.23 0.66 -30.43
CA THR A 35 11.95 1.44 -31.65
C THR A 35 10.64 1.04 -32.32
N ASP A 36 9.99 -0.01 -31.86
CA ASP A 36 8.81 -0.57 -32.47
C ASP A 36 7.52 -0.17 -31.76
N ILE A 37 6.44 -0.05 -32.52
CA ILE A 37 5.08 0.09 -32.00
C ILE A 37 4.23 -1.04 -32.54
N HIS A 38 3.55 -1.75 -31.66
CA HIS A 38 2.63 -2.81 -31.99
C HIS A 38 1.19 -2.36 -31.78
N LEU A 39 0.30 -2.81 -32.66
CA LEU A 39 -1.13 -2.53 -32.65
C LEU A 39 -1.93 -3.82 -32.46
N SER A 40 -2.91 -3.78 -31.59
CA SER A 40 -3.99 -4.75 -31.55
C SER A 40 -5.34 -4.06 -31.81
N THR A 41 -6.16 -4.69 -32.67
CA THR A 41 -7.53 -4.23 -32.99
C THR A 41 -8.60 -5.19 -32.48
N ASP A 42 -8.20 -6.21 -31.73
CA ASP A 42 -9.02 -7.32 -31.23
C ASP A 42 -8.87 -7.51 -29.71
N ASP A 43 -8.89 -6.41 -28.96
CA ASP A 43 -8.80 -6.39 -27.51
C ASP A 43 -7.55 -7.07 -26.92
N GLY A 44 -6.42 -6.97 -27.63
CA GLY A 44 -5.15 -7.50 -27.17
C GLY A 44 -4.95 -9.00 -27.41
N VAL A 45 -5.75 -9.61 -28.27
CA VAL A 45 -5.61 -11.05 -28.62
C VAL A 45 -4.48 -11.27 -29.61
N THR A 46 -4.47 -10.47 -30.70
CA THR A 46 -3.40 -10.53 -31.69
C THR A 46 -2.76 -9.16 -31.90
N TRP A 47 -1.50 -9.16 -32.31
CA TRP A 47 -0.71 -7.95 -32.46
C TRP A 47 0.03 -7.90 -33.77
N SER A 48 0.18 -6.71 -34.31
CA SER A 48 0.96 -6.45 -35.54
C SER A 48 1.86 -5.23 -35.34
N THR A 49 3.07 -5.30 -35.83
CA THR A 49 3.99 -4.16 -35.85
C THR A 49 3.53 -3.15 -36.89
N ILE A 50 3.24 -1.91 -36.48
CA ILE A 50 2.81 -0.82 -37.37
C ILE A 50 3.92 0.21 -37.61
N ALA A 51 4.93 0.25 -36.76
CA ALA A 51 6.08 1.12 -36.89
C ALA A 51 7.33 0.36 -36.49
N SER A 52 8.29 0.33 -37.37
CA SER A 52 9.63 -0.18 -37.14
C SER A 52 10.59 0.87 -37.67
N GLY A 53 11.37 1.49 -36.78
CA GLY A 53 12.32 2.53 -37.16
C GLY A 53 11.68 3.74 -37.85
N THR A 54 10.54 4.23 -37.37
CA THR A 54 9.75 5.29 -37.97
C THR A 54 10.58 6.56 -38.18
N ASN A 55 10.50 7.13 -39.37
CA ASN A 55 11.18 8.35 -39.83
C ASN A 55 12.70 8.28 -39.90
N GLY A 56 13.29 7.11 -40.10
CA GLY A 56 14.75 6.94 -40.25
C GLY A 56 15.51 7.15 -38.94
N ALA A 57 14.80 7.20 -37.81
CA ALA A 57 15.37 7.37 -36.52
C ALA A 57 15.45 6.04 -35.78
N THR A 58 16.63 5.68 -35.37
CA THR A 58 16.91 4.57 -34.45
C THR A 58 16.69 5.01 -33.00
N HIS A 59 15.57 5.69 -32.72
CA HIS A 59 15.31 6.27 -31.41
C HIS A 59 14.33 5.40 -30.66
N ASN A 60 14.65 5.06 -29.43
CA ASN A 60 13.74 4.38 -28.54
C ASN A 60 12.59 5.30 -28.13
N PHE A 61 11.39 4.76 -28.06
CA PHE A 61 10.25 5.46 -27.49
C PHE A 61 10.44 5.64 -25.98
N THR A 62 10.10 6.84 -25.50
CA THR A 62 10.18 7.21 -24.07
C THR A 62 8.82 7.52 -23.46
N GLY A 63 7.77 7.55 -24.28
CA GLY A 63 6.41 7.72 -23.81
C GLY A 63 5.41 7.56 -24.96
N LEU A 64 4.17 7.22 -24.60
CA LEU A 64 3.06 7.05 -25.52
C LEU A 64 1.78 7.60 -24.87
N ALA A 65 1.01 8.38 -25.62
CA ALA A 65 -0.28 8.91 -25.20
C ALA A 65 -1.31 8.79 -26.32
N ALA A 66 -2.57 8.49 -25.95
CA ALA A 66 -3.68 8.44 -26.87
C ALA A 66 -4.60 9.64 -26.68
N VAL A 67 -5.00 10.30 -27.77
CA VAL A 67 -5.96 11.40 -27.77
C VAL A 67 -7.02 11.10 -28.84
N GLY A 68 -8.19 10.69 -28.38
CA GLY A 68 -9.20 10.17 -29.29
C GLY A 68 -8.69 8.89 -29.98
N ASN A 69 -8.65 8.91 -31.29
CA ASN A 69 -8.13 7.80 -32.12
C ASN A 69 -6.67 8.00 -32.56
N ASN A 70 -6.05 9.06 -32.12
CA ASN A 70 -4.70 9.43 -32.52
C ASN A 70 -3.69 9.05 -31.44
N LEU A 71 -2.44 8.80 -31.86
CA LEU A 71 -1.32 8.56 -30.96
C LEU A 71 -0.33 9.72 -31.00
N TYR A 72 0.24 9.96 -29.84
CA TYR A 72 1.38 10.84 -29.66
C TYR A 72 2.47 10.07 -28.93
N ALA A 73 3.69 10.20 -29.38
CA ALA A 73 4.82 9.53 -28.74
C ALA A 73 6.03 10.47 -28.64
N THR A 74 6.81 10.26 -27.60
CA THR A 74 8.13 10.88 -27.43
C THR A 74 9.23 9.87 -27.68
N THR A 75 10.37 10.34 -28.15
CA THR A 75 11.54 9.51 -28.40
C THR A 75 12.76 10.01 -27.63
N ALA A 76 13.66 9.09 -27.28
CA ALA A 76 14.94 9.43 -26.69
C ALA A 76 15.80 10.27 -27.64
N ASN A 77 16.78 10.97 -27.07
CA ASN A 77 17.74 11.76 -27.83
C ASN A 77 18.66 10.85 -28.66
N GLY A 78 18.56 10.95 -29.96
CA GLY A 78 19.47 10.33 -30.89
C GLY A 78 20.35 11.33 -31.62
N THR A 79 20.94 10.95 -32.74
CA THR A 79 21.79 11.84 -33.55
C THR A 79 21.06 13.05 -34.16
N THR A 80 19.72 12.99 -34.23
CA THR A 80 18.85 14.04 -34.79
C THR A 80 18.05 14.80 -33.74
N GLY A 81 18.28 14.52 -32.44
CA GLY A 81 17.50 15.07 -31.31
C GLY A 81 16.26 14.22 -31.01
N SER A 82 15.68 14.48 -29.82
CA SER A 82 14.42 13.87 -29.42
C SER A 82 13.24 14.46 -30.18
N GLN A 83 12.24 13.63 -30.45
CA GLN A 83 11.10 14.00 -31.27
C GLN A 83 9.78 13.75 -30.55
N VAL A 84 8.80 14.62 -30.82
CA VAL A 84 7.39 14.30 -30.60
C VAL A 84 6.79 13.92 -31.95
N ILE A 85 6.26 12.72 -32.02
CA ILE A 85 5.66 12.16 -33.24
C ILE A 85 4.17 11.94 -33.04
N TYR A 86 3.44 11.97 -34.14
CA TYR A 86 2.01 11.84 -34.22
C TYR A 86 1.60 10.79 -35.22
N TYR A 87 0.59 10.00 -34.90
CA TYR A 87 -0.01 9.00 -35.79
C TYR A 87 -1.52 9.20 -35.85
N ASP A 88 -2.05 9.38 -37.07
CA ASP A 88 -3.46 9.63 -37.33
C ASP A 88 -4.29 8.36 -37.62
N GLY A 89 -3.70 7.19 -37.40
CA GLY A 89 -4.28 5.89 -37.74
C GLY A 89 -3.80 5.35 -39.10
N SER A 90 -3.09 6.15 -39.87
CA SER A 90 -2.56 5.76 -41.20
C SER A 90 -1.12 6.20 -41.43
N THR A 91 -0.74 7.39 -41.03
CA THR A 91 0.57 8.00 -41.30
C THR A 91 1.22 8.56 -40.04
N TRP A 92 2.52 8.45 -40.00
CA TRP A 92 3.35 9.06 -38.96
C TRP A 92 3.88 10.42 -39.40
N SER A 93 3.85 11.38 -38.49
CA SER A 93 4.40 12.72 -38.70
C SER A 93 5.22 13.17 -37.53
N VAL A 94 6.34 13.85 -37.78
CA VAL A 94 7.11 14.54 -36.73
C VAL A 94 6.46 15.88 -36.51
N LEU A 95 5.96 16.13 -35.28
CA LEU A 95 5.35 17.40 -34.91
C LEU A 95 6.41 18.43 -34.53
N THR A 96 7.40 18.02 -33.76
CA THR A 96 8.53 18.87 -33.39
C THR A 96 9.75 18.04 -33.05
N THR A 97 10.92 18.61 -33.26
CA THR A 97 12.19 18.07 -32.78
C THR A 97 12.64 18.97 -31.66
N ALA A 98 12.74 18.44 -30.46
CA ALA A 98 13.32 19.16 -29.34
C ALA A 98 14.75 19.55 -29.70
N GLN A 99 15.09 20.81 -29.58
CA GLN A 99 16.47 21.24 -29.77
C GLN A 99 17.36 20.48 -28.79
N ALA A 100 18.49 20.01 -29.31
CA ALA A 100 19.46 19.16 -28.66
C ALA A 100 19.71 19.50 -27.20
N ALA A 101 18.80 19.13 -26.35
CA ALA A 101 19.05 18.95 -24.95
C ALA A 101 19.80 17.62 -24.81
N ALA A 102 20.82 17.59 -24.01
CA ALA A 102 21.72 16.47 -23.88
C ALA A 102 21.00 15.20 -23.34
N GLY A 103 19.85 15.35 -22.69
CA GLY A 103 19.11 14.27 -22.04
C GLY A 103 17.92 13.70 -22.84
N GLY A 104 17.19 14.53 -23.56
CA GLY A 104 16.08 14.06 -24.41
C GLY A 104 14.68 14.23 -23.80
N LEU A 105 13.66 13.71 -24.50
CA LEU A 105 12.29 13.65 -23.99
C LEU A 105 12.09 12.35 -23.20
N ASN A 106 11.47 12.46 -22.01
CA ASN A 106 11.38 11.36 -21.06
C ASN A 106 9.98 10.77 -20.92
N GLY A 107 8.94 11.50 -21.37
CA GLY A 107 7.57 10.99 -21.29
C GLY A 107 6.53 11.92 -21.91
N ILE A 108 5.35 11.37 -22.17
CA ILE A 108 4.18 12.10 -22.66
C ILE A 108 2.91 11.52 -22.04
N TRP A 109 2.01 12.39 -21.60
CA TRP A 109 0.73 12.02 -21.00
C TRP A 109 -0.37 12.93 -21.51
N PHE A 110 -1.60 12.44 -21.53
CA PHE A 110 -2.76 13.24 -21.88
C PHE A 110 -3.66 13.44 -20.65
N ALA A 111 -3.93 14.69 -20.29
CA ALA A 111 -4.82 15.05 -19.20
C ALA A 111 -5.45 16.41 -19.50
N LYS A 112 -6.72 16.62 -19.11
CA LYS A 112 -7.44 17.89 -19.29
C LYS A 112 -7.36 18.51 -20.68
N GLY A 113 -7.40 17.69 -21.73
CA GLY A 113 -7.34 18.17 -23.10
C GLY A 113 -5.96 18.67 -23.55
N GLN A 114 -4.92 18.50 -22.74
CA GLN A 114 -3.54 18.88 -23.05
C GLN A 114 -2.62 17.66 -23.02
N LEU A 115 -1.57 17.70 -23.82
CA LEU A 115 -0.46 16.78 -23.79
C LEU A 115 0.62 17.36 -22.85
N PHE A 116 0.94 16.62 -21.81
CA PHE A 116 2.04 16.92 -20.91
C PHE A 116 3.27 16.17 -21.38
N ILE A 117 4.34 16.89 -21.63
CA ILE A 117 5.60 16.35 -22.16
C ILE A 117 6.71 16.68 -21.17
N SER A 118 7.49 15.68 -20.79
CA SER A 118 8.69 15.88 -19.99
C SER A 118 9.95 15.66 -20.81
N GLY A 119 11.00 16.38 -20.43
CA GLY A 119 12.30 16.25 -21.06
C GLY A 119 13.41 16.94 -20.26
N ASP A 120 14.61 16.43 -20.45
CA ASP A 120 15.82 16.81 -19.75
C ASP A 120 16.76 17.54 -20.71
N ASP A 121 17.33 18.68 -20.29
CA ASP A 121 18.34 19.43 -21.02
C ASP A 121 19.79 19.09 -20.62
N GLY A 122 19.97 18.01 -19.84
CA GLY A 122 21.25 17.59 -19.28
C GLY A 122 21.60 18.25 -17.94
N THR A 123 20.74 19.14 -17.43
CA THR A 123 20.90 19.81 -16.14
C THR A 123 19.60 19.95 -15.37
N VAL A 124 18.47 19.99 -16.06
CA VAL A 124 17.16 20.25 -15.49
C VAL A 124 16.11 19.47 -16.24
N GLU A 125 15.32 18.67 -15.55
CA GLU A 125 14.07 18.11 -16.07
C GLU A 125 12.99 19.18 -16.13
N ARG A 126 12.22 19.19 -17.22
CA ARG A 126 11.19 20.18 -17.50
C ARG A 126 9.87 19.53 -17.88
N LEU A 127 8.78 20.23 -17.60
CA LEU A 127 7.44 19.86 -18.03
C LEU A 127 6.82 20.95 -18.88
N TRP A 128 6.25 20.55 -20.00
CA TRP A 128 5.47 21.41 -20.90
C TRP A 128 4.05 20.88 -21.05
N ALA A 129 3.11 21.75 -21.41
CA ALA A 129 1.77 21.38 -21.83
C ALA A 129 1.48 21.97 -23.21
N LEU A 130 1.04 21.12 -24.14
CA LEU A 130 0.75 21.49 -25.52
C LEU A 130 -0.64 21.02 -25.92
N SER A 131 -1.33 21.82 -26.74
CA SER A 131 -2.63 21.45 -27.28
C SER A 131 -2.47 20.35 -28.33
N PRO A 132 -3.11 19.19 -28.21
CA PRO A 132 -3.05 18.13 -29.20
C PRO A 132 -3.78 18.48 -30.52
N PHE A 133 -4.58 19.55 -30.52
CA PHE A 133 -5.37 19.98 -31.68
C PHE A 133 -4.63 20.98 -32.56
N GLU A 134 -3.52 21.52 -32.09
CA GLU A 134 -2.66 22.44 -32.82
C GLU A 134 -1.42 21.70 -33.31
N HIS A 135 -1.46 21.17 -34.53
CA HIS A 135 -0.34 20.43 -35.11
C HIS A 135 0.81 21.33 -35.67
N SER A 136 0.80 22.60 -35.28
CA SER A 136 1.81 23.59 -35.71
C SER A 136 2.86 23.85 -34.61
N TRP A 137 3.26 22.82 -33.89
CA TRP A 137 4.26 22.94 -32.84
C TRP A 137 5.63 23.27 -33.44
N SER A 138 6.32 24.18 -32.79
CA SER A 138 7.68 24.57 -33.12
C SER A 138 8.65 24.08 -32.05
N ALA A 139 9.94 24.05 -32.37
CA ALA A 139 10.97 23.76 -31.39
C ALA A 139 10.97 24.78 -30.23
N SER A 140 10.41 25.99 -30.43
CA SER A 140 10.26 27.00 -29.38
C SER A 140 9.23 26.64 -28.32
N ASP A 141 8.26 25.79 -28.62
CA ASP A 141 7.22 25.39 -27.67
C ASP A 141 7.75 24.43 -26.57
N LEU A 142 8.90 23.80 -26.84
CA LEU A 142 9.63 22.98 -25.89
C LEU A 142 10.89 23.67 -25.35
N GLN A 143 10.87 25.00 -25.26
CA GLN A 143 11.96 25.79 -24.69
C GLN A 143 11.77 26.10 -23.22
N THR A 144 12.85 26.56 -22.59
CA THR A 144 12.88 26.95 -21.18
C THR A 144 11.81 27.96 -20.79
N SER A 145 11.46 28.87 -21.71
CA SER A 145 10.48 29.94 -21.45
C SER A 145 9.02 29.45 -21.37
N ALA A 146 8.72 28.30 -21.97
CA ALA A 146 7.37 27.72 -22.02
C ALA A 146 7.14 26.62 -20.97
N GLN A 147 8.13 26.33 -20.13
CA GLN A 147 8.00 25.29 -19.10
C GLN A 147 7.00 25.67 -17.99
N ILE A 148 6.29 24.68 -17.49
CA ILE A 148 5.38 24.84 -16.35
C ILE A 148 6.13 24.66 -15.03
N VAL A 149 6.99 23.64 -14.94
CA VAL A 149 7.80 23.28 -13.78
C VAL A 149 9.16 22.77 -14.24
N SER A 150 10.17 22.93 -13.41
CA SER A 150 11.50 22.34 -13.60
C SER A 150 12.09 21.90 -12.27
N PHE A 151 12.91 20.86 -12.30
CA PHE A 151 13.63 20.29 -11.16
C PHE A 151 14.95 19.67 -11.61
N GLU A 152 15.78 19.24 -10.68
CA GLU A 152 17.11 18.68 -10.98
C GLU A 152 17.03 17.47 -11.92
N ASP A 153 17.99 17.31 -12.81
CA ASP A 153 18.03 16.28 -13.87
C ASP A 153 18.12 14.82 -13.35
N THR A 154 18.45 14.65 -12.08
CA THR A 154 18.45 13.34 -11.41
C THR A 154 17.05 12.81 -11.09
N HIS A 155 16.04 13.65 -11.28
CA HIS A 155 14.65 13.33 -10.98
C HIS A 155 13.78 13.44 -12.24
N HIS A 156 12.79 12.57 -12.36
CA HIS A 156 11.94 12.47 -13.55
C HIS A 156 10.46 12.52 -13.18
N ILE A 157 9.65 13.00 -14.12
CA ILE A 157 8.20 12.84 -14.04
C ILE A 157 7.87 11.38 -14.31
N SER A 158 7.15 10.78 -13.38
CA SER A 158 6.81 9.37 -13.41
C SER A 158 5.41 9.10 -13.95
N GLN A 159 4.42 9.91 -13.58
CA GLN A 159 3.05 9.79 -14.06
C GLN A 159 2.27 11.09 -13.90
N VAL A 160 1.27 11.28 -14.78
CA VAL A 160 0.33 12.41 -14.75
C VAL A 160 -1.10 11.88 -14.60
N ALA A 161 -1.91 12.51 -13.77
CA ALA A 161 -3.30 12.14 -13.53
C ALA A 161 -4.24 13.35 -13.58
N ASP A 162 -5.41 13.18 -14.18
CA ASP A 162 -6.49 14.18 -14.15
C ASP A 162 -7.29 14.03 -12.86
N ALA A 163 -7.24 15.03 -11.99
CA ALA A 163 -7.99 15.09 -10.74
C ALA A 163 -9.25 15.99 -10.84
N GLY A 164 -9.75 16.22 -12.04
CA GLY A 164 -10.92 17.04 -12.31
C GLY A 164 -10.66 18.55 -12.17
N ALA A 165 -10.34 19.07 -11.01
CA ALA A 165 -10.05 20.48 -10.80
C ALA A 165 -8.64 20.89 -11.28
N VAL A 166 -7.69 19.98 -11.15
CA VAL A 166 -6.27 20.17 -11.52
C VAL A 166 -5.72 18.90 -12.17
N VAL A 167 -4.60 19.04 -12.82
CA VAL A 167 -3.73 17.94 -13.23
C VAL A 167 -2.69 17.73 -12.14
N LEU A 168 -2.51 16.49 -11.72
CA LEU A 168 -1.50 16.10 -10.75
C LEU A 168 -0.33 15.43 -11.47
N VAL A 169 0.87 15.82 -11.12
CA VAL A 169 2.12 15.34 -11.71
C VAL A 169 2.98 14.75 -10.60
N ALA A 170 3.24 13.46 -10.67
CA ALA A 170 4.13 12.76 -9.76
C ALA A 170 5.56 12.83 -10.27
N ALA A 171 6.51 13.11 -9.40
CA ALA A 171 7.92 13.18 -9.73
C ALA A 171 8.79 12.44 -8.70
N THR A 172 9.90 11.89 -9.17
CA THR A 172 10.83 11.12 -8.33
C THR A 172 11.63 12.00 -7.36
N ASP A 173 11.47 13.33 -7.41
CA ASP A 173 11.99 14.27 -6.40
C ASP A 173 11.17 14.27 -5.08
N GLY A 174 10.19 13.36 -4.97
CA GLY A 174 9.32 13.25 -3.81
C GLY A 174 8.17 14.26 -3.80
N ASN A 175 7.93 14.96 -4.91
CA ASN A 175 6.86 15.93 -4.99
C ASN A 175 5.70 15.45 -5.89
N ILE A 176 4.52 15.93 -5.55
CA ILE A 176 3.33 15.89 -6.39
C ILE A 176 2.94 17.34 -6.68
N TYR A 177 3.03 17.71 -7.95
CA TYR A 177 2.72 19.06 -8.42
C TYR A 177 1.26 19.14 -8.88
N SER A 178 0.58 20.22 -8.51
CA SER A 178 -0.80 20.51 -8.92
C SER A 178 -0.82 21.62 -9.97
N ILE A 179 -1.27 21.32 -11.16
CA ILE A 179 -1.28 22.22 -12.31
C ILE A 179 -2.73 22.52 -12.69
N LYS A 180 -3.05 23.78 -12.90
CA LYS A 180 -4.40 24.26 -13.28
C LYS A 180 -4.30 25.16 -14.51
N GLU A 181 -5.30 25.06 -15.36
CA GLU A 181 -5.49 26.01 -16.44
C GLU A 181 -6.01 27.35 -15.88
N VAL A 182 -5.29 28.41 -16.18
CA VAL A 182 -5.63 29.79 -15.83
C VAL A 182 -5.51 30.62 -17.09
N GLU A 183 -6.62 31.21 -17.56
CA GLU A 183 -6.67 32.04 -18.76
C GLU A 183 -6.06 31.38 -20.00
N GLY A 184 -6.30 30.06 -20.19
CA GLY A 184 -5.79 29.28 -21.31
C GLY A 184 -4.36 28.79 -21.16
N THR A 185 -3.71 29.04 -20.03
CA THR A 185 -2.33 28.64 -19.75
C THR A 185 -2.26 27.67 -18.57
N MET A 186 -1.54 26.57 -18.73
CA MET A 186 -1.27 25.63 -17.63
C MET A 186 -0.27 26.24 -16.64
N THR A 187 -0.69 26.35 -15.38
CA THR A 187 0.07 27.05 -14.34
C THR A 187 0.20 26.19 -13.09
N LEU A 188 1.38 26.16 -12.48
CA LEU A 188 1.62 25.52 -11.20
C LEU A 188 0.81 26.22 -10.09
N LYS A 189 -0.03 25.46 -9.39
CA LYS A 189 -0.94 25.93 -8.33
C LYS A 189 -0.76 25.23 -7.00
N GLY A 190 0.22 24.39 -6.87
CA GLY A 190 0.54 23.74 -5.61
C GLY A 190 1.59 22.66 -5.75
N GLN A 191 2.15 22.34 -4.61
CA GLN A 191 3.14 21.28 -4.48
C GLN A 191 2.90 20.56 -3.15
N THR A 192 2.94 19.24 -3.16
CA THR A 192 2.89 18.42 -1.96
C THR A 192 4.15 17.58 -1.91
N THR A 193 4.96 17.78 -0.89
CA THR A 193 6.18 16.99 -0.68
C THR A 193 5.90 15.76 0.17
N ILE A 194 6.41 14.62 -0.26
CA ILE A 194 6.43 13.36 0.47
C ILE A 194 7.86 13.16 0.99
N PRO A 195 8.13 13.40 2.27
CA PRO A 195 9.49 13.37 2.78
C PRO A 195 10.13 12.00 2.67
N PHE A 196 11.38 11.94 2.20
CA PHE A 196 12.22 10.75 2.10
C PHE A 196 11.72 9.66 1.13
N GLU A 197 10.81 10.00 0.22
CA GLU A 197 10.23 9.07 -0.74
C GLU A 197 10.24 9.66 -2.15
N GLU A 198 10.44 8.80 -3.15
CA GLU A 198 10.19 9.09 -4.56
C GLU A 198 8.73 8.78 -4.89
N VAL A 199 8.07 9.59 -5.70
CA VAL A 199 6.70 9.31 -6.17
C VAL A 199 6.76 8.73 -7.57
N HIS A 200 6.34 7.47 -7.72
CA HIS A 200 6.49 6.72 -8.98
C HIS A 200 5.18 6.54 -9.76
N SER A 201 4.05 6.63 -9.10
CA SER A 201 2.75 6.52 -9.77
C SER A 201 1.69 7.36 -9.07
N ILE A 202 0.72 7.82 -9.86
CA ILE A 202 -0.38 8.62 -9.35
C ILE A 202 -1.66 8.33 -10.15
N ALA A 203 -2.78 8.30 -9.45
CA ALA A 203 -4.10 8.21 -10.04
C ALA A 203 -5.09 9.05 -9.25
N ALA A 204 -6.13 9.56 -9.89
CA ALA A 204 -7.13 10.37 -9.23
C ALA A 204 -8.55 9.94 -9.62
N THR A 205 -9.45 10.09 -8.67
CA THR A 205 -10.89 9.99 -8.85
C THR A 205 -11.52 11.28 -8.33
N GLU A 206 -12.83 11.43 -8.40
CA GLU A 206 -13.50 12.60 -7.85
C GLU A 206 -13.19 12.79 -6.36
N GLY A 207 -12.33 13.76 -6.05
CA GLY A 207 -11.97 14.16 -4.69
C GLY A 207 -10.95 13.28 -3.96
N GLN A 208 -10.52 12.16 -4.53
CA GLN A 208 -9.49 11.30 -3.95
C GLN A 208 -8.30 11.15 -4.89
N VAL A 209 -7.13 11.11 -4.29
CA VAL A 209 -5.85 10.92 -4.99
C VAL A 209 -5.15 9.71 -4.40
N PHE A 210 -4.63 8.87 -5.27
CA PHE A 210 -3.87 7.68 -4.92
C PHE A 210 -2.48 7.81 -5.52
N PHE A 211 -1.46 7.42 -4.77
CA PHE A 211 -0.10 7.47 -5.27
C PHE A 211 0.77 6.36 -4.68
N GLY A 212 1.70 5.92 -5.49
CA GLY A 212 2.69 4.91 -5.14
C GLY A 212 4.07 5.55 -4.97
N THR A 213 4.77 5.17 -3.92
CA THR A 213 6.08 5.72 -3.57
C THR A 213 7.11 4.64 -3.31
N LYS A 214 8.38 5.03 -3.34
CA LYS A 214 9.52 4.24 -2.88
C LYS A 214 10.38 5.08 -1.93
N GLU A 215 10.85 4.50 -0.85
CA GLU A 215 11.76 5.18 0.08
C GLU A 215 13.17 5.30 -0.52
N TYR A 216 13.82 6.48 -0.41
CA TYR A 216 15.15 6.73 -0.99
C TYR A 216 16.25 5.77 -0.51
N THR A 217 16.18 5.32 0.74
CA THR A 217 17.27 4.60 1.40
C THR A 217 17.01 3.11 1.58
N ARG A 218 15.80 2.65 1.32
CA ARG A 218 15.38 1.27 1.51
C ARG A 218 14.46 0.81 0.37
N ASP A 219 14.49 -0.48 0.05
CA ASP A 219 13.54 -1.07 -0.89
C ASP A 219 12.18 -1.28 -0.23
N VAL A 220 11.50 -0.17 0.02
CA VAL A 220 10.16 -0.13 0.60
C VAL A 220 9.24 0.63 -0.33
N GLY A 221 8.33 -0.08 -0.99
CA GLY A 221 7.25 0.50 -1.76
C GLY A 221 6.04 0.77 -0.87
N ARG A 222 5.32 1.87 -1.13
CA ARG A 222 4.13 2.25 -0.37
C ARG A 222 3.00 2.72 -1.27
N PHE A 223 1.78 2.47 -0.82
CA PHE A 223 0.56 2.94 -1.47
C PHE A 223 -0.25 3.82 -0.54
N TYR A 224 -0.53 5.03 -1.00
CA TYR A 224 -1.23 6.06 -0.24
C TYR A 224 -2.55 6.47 -0.87
N ARG A 225 -3.48 6.86 -0.03
CA ARG A 225 -4.69 7.60 -0.37
C ARG A 225 -4.65 8.98 0.28
N ALA A 226 -5.02 10.01 -0.45
CA ALA A 226 -5.12 11.38 0.04
C ALA A 226 -6.36 12.08 -0.53
N GLN A 227 -6.68 13.24 0.02
CA GLN A 227 -7.71 14.13 -0.50
C GLN A 227 -7.07 15.37 -1.10
N LEU A 228 -7.60 15.82 -2.24
CA LEU A 228 -7.22 17.11 -2.80
C LEU A 228 -7.90 18.21 -1.98
N SER A 229 -7.09 19.06 -1.36
CA SER A 229 -7.53 20.21 -0.57
C SER A 229 -7.18 21.50 -1.30
N VAL A 230 -8.07 22.47 -1.21
CA VAL A 230 -7.92 23.79 -1.82
C VAL A 230 -7.96 24.86 -0.73
N ALA A 231 -6.91 25.67 -0.64
CA ALA A 231 -6.84 26.83 0.23
C ALA A 231 -6.18 27.99 -0.53
N ASP A 232 -6.85 29.15 -0.59
CA ASP A 232 -6.36 30.36 -1.25
C ASP A 232 -5.86 30.13 -2.70
N ASP A 233 -6.62 29.34 -3.49
CA ASP A 233 -6.26 28.91 -4.87
C ASP A 233 -5.00 28.04 -4.96
N LEU A 234 -4.50 27.53 -3.83
CA LEU A 234 -3.45 26.51 -3.77
C LEU A 234 -4.08 25.12 -3.61
N TYR A 235 -3.58 24.18 -4.39
CA TYR A 235 -4.06 22.78 -4.41
C TYR A 235 -2.98 21.87 -3.84
N VAL A 236 -3.27 21.24 -2.70
CA VAL A 236 -2.35 20.36 -1.99
C VAL A 236 -3.05 19.07 -1.56
N LEU A 237 -2.29 18.01 -1.35
CA LEU A 237 -2.81 16.75 -0.85
C LEU A 237 -2.81 16.75 0.68
N ALA A 238 -4.00 16.56 1.26
CA ALA A 238 -4.23 16.48 2.69
C ALA A 238 -4.72 15.10 3.11
N GLY A 239 -4.68 14.80 4.42
CA GLY A 239 -5.24 13.56 4.96
C GLY A 239 -4.62 12.28 4.40
N ARG A 240 -3.32 12.27 4.16
CA ARG A 240 -2.59 11.12 3.61
C ARG A 240 -2.70 9.91 4.53
N GLN A 241 -3.19 8.81 3.99
CA GLN A 241 -3.34 7.54 4.69
C GLN A 241 -2.53 6.47 3.96
N LEU A 242 -1.63 5.81 4.67
CA LEU A 242 -0.94 4.62 4.17
C LEU A 242 -1.94 3.46 4.09
N ILE A 243 -2.08 2.88 2.91
CA ILE A 243 -2.94 1.70 2.67
C ILE A 243 -2.13 0.42 2.79
N LYS A 244 -0.96 0.36 2.16
CA LYS A 244 -0.09 -0.82 2.16
C LYS A 244 1.38 -0.38 2.05
N GLU A 245 2.22 -1.09 2.75
CA GLU A 245 3.67 -1.05 2.62
C GLU A 245 4.17 -2.40 2.10
N TRP A 246 5.05 -2.39 1.11
CA TRP A 246 5.73 -3.57 0.61
C TRP A 246 7.19 -3.50 0.99
N VAL A 247 7.66 -4.53 1.68
CA VAL A 247 9.06 -4.73 2.02
C VAL A 247 9.46 -6.09 1.47
N ILE A 248 10.22 -6.09 0.36
CA ILE A 248 10.71 -7.32 -0.24
C ILE A 248 12.23 -7.21 -0.33
N THR A 249 12.91 -8.06 0.40
CA THR A 249 14.37 -8.03 0.48
C THR A 249 15.00 -8.44 -0.84
N GLY A 250 15.79 -7.55 -1.43
CA GLY A 250 16.57 -7.81 -2.63
C GLY A 250 15.85 -7.65 -3.97
N ILE A 251 14.65 -7.07 -3.97
CA ILE A 251 13.85 -6.79 -5.17
C ILE A 251 13.40 -5.33 -5.15
N ASP A 252 13.39 -4.71 -6.33
CA ASP A 252 12.86 -3.36 -6.51
C ASP A 252 11.32 -3.38 -6.40
N THR A 253 10.79 -2.89 -5.28
CA THR A 253 9.34 -2.84 -4.99
C THR A 253 8.68 -1.56 -5.49
N THR A 254 9.26 -0.88 -6.46
CA THR A 254 8.74 0.38 -6.99
C THR A 254 7.38 0.20 -7.66
N PRO A 255 6.31 0.86 -7.18
CA PRO A 255 4.99 0.82 -7.81
C PRO A 255 4.94 1.78 -9.01
N LYS A 256 5.36 1.31 -10.20
CA LYS A 256 5.63 2.19 -11.36
C LYS A 256 4.41 2.65 -12.14
N HIS A 257 3.28 1.97 -12.03
CA HIS A 257 2.09 2.36 -12.81
C HIS A 257 0.81 2.16 -12.01
N MET A 258 -0.09 3.12 -12.17
CA MET A 258 -1.41 3.09 -11.54
C MET A 258 -2.50 3.39 -12.57
N PHE A 259 -3.61 2.68 -12.45
CA PHE A 259 -4.75 2.79 -13.35
C PHE A 259 -6.05 2.88 -12.55
N VAL A 260 -6.95 3.74 -12.98
CA VAL A 260 -8.29 3.88 -12.37
C VAL A 260 -9.35 3.31 -13.28
N SER A 261 -10.18 2.46 -12.74
CA SER A 261 -11.46 2.04 -13.32
C SER A 261 -12.60 2.52 -12.42
N ARG A 262 -13.85 2.41 -12.86
CA ARG A 262 -15.06 3.02 -12.24
C ARG A 262 -15.11 3.00 -10.72
N ASP A 263 -14.80 1.86 -10.10
CA ASP A 263 -14.96 1.61 -8.67
C ASP A 263 -13.67 1.14 -8.00
N SER A 264 -12.57 1.16 -8.73
CA SER A 264 -11.30 0.57 -8.28
C SER A 264 -10.08 1.34 -8.78
N VAL A 265 -9.04 1.31 -7.97
CA VAL A 265 -7.70 1.74 -8.34
C VAL A 265 -6.82 0.50 -8.41
N TYR A 266 -6.10 0.35 -9.51
CA TYR A 266 -5.19 -0.76 -9.75
C TYR A 266 -3.75 -0.27 -9.69
N LEU A 267 -2.91 -1.04 -9.02
CA LEU A 267 -1.49 -0.76 -8.83
C LEU A 267 -0.66 -1.97 -9.23
N GLY A 268 0.27 -1.76 -10.16
CA GLY A 268 1.23 -2.77 -10.58
C GLY A 268 2.40 -2.86 -9.59
N VAL A 269 2.65 -4.03 -9.00
CA VAL A 269 3.74 -4.27 -8.04
C VAL A 269 4.48 -5.55 -8.41
N GLN A 270 5.79 -5.48 -8.45
CA GLN A 270 6.65 -6.65 -8.49
C GLN A 270 6.86 -7.15 -7.05
N GLU A 271 6.53 -8.41 -6.78
CA GLU A 271 6.64 -8.97 -5.43
C GLU A 271 7.84 -9.89 -5.25
N ASP A 272 8.28 -10.54 -6.32
CA ASP A 272 9.56 -11.27 -6.33
C ASP A 272 10.19 -11.27 -7.75
N THR A 273 11.28 -12.00 -7.94
CA THR A 273 11.99 -12.06 -9.23
C THR A 273 11.17 -12.69 -10.35
N ASN A 274 10.15 -13.47 -10.02
CA ASN A 274 9.36 -14.26 -10.96
C ASN A 274 7.89 -13.87 -10.98
N GLU A 275 7.44 -13.03 -10.04
CA GLU A 275 6.03 -12.75 -9.85
C GLU A 275 5.77 -11.24 -9.73
N SER A 276 4.83 -10.77 -10.52
CA SER A 276 4.27 -9.43 -10.44
C SER A 276 2.75 -9.51 -10.37
N TYR A 277 2.17 -8.63 -9.59
CA TYR A 277 0.74 -8.63 -9.34
C TYR A 277 0.13 -7.27 -9.63
N LEU A 278 -1.10 -7.31 -10.16
CA LEU A 278 -2.00 -6.17 -10.14
C LEU A 278 -2.79 -6.20 -8.85
N TRP A 279 -2.54 -5.22 -7.99
CA TRP A 279 -3.30 -5.01 -6.77
C TRP A 279 -4.50 -4.12 -7.05
N ARG A 280 -5.64 -4.44 -6.45
CA ARG A 280 -6.87 -3.69 -6.56
C ARG A 280 -7.26 -3.06 -5.24
N TYR A 281 -7.46 -1.76 -5.24
CA TYR A 281 -8.12 -1.04 -4.17
C TYR A 281 -9.56 -0.76 -4.57
N TYR A 282 -10.52 -1.41 -3.89
CA TYR A 282 -11.94 -1.26 -4.18
C TYR A 282 -12.52 -0.09 -3.40
N LEU A 283 -12.91 0.98 -4.10
CA LEU A 283 -13.32 2.27 -3.52
C LEU A 283 -14.50 2.17 -2.55
N PRO A 284 -15.59 1.41 -2.86
CA PRO A 284 -16.76 1.36 -1.99
C PRO A 284 -16.51 0.79 -0.60
N THR A 285 -15.61 -0.17 -0.46
CA THR A 285 -15.35 -0.86 0.82
C THR A 285 -13.95 -0.61 1.38
N ALA A 286 -13.12 0.14 0.65
CA ALA A 286 -11.69 0.32 0.94
C ALA A 286 -10.92 -1.00 1.06
N GLY A 287 -11.42 -2.07 0.42
CA GLY A 287 -10.75 -3.36 0.34
C GLY A 287 -9.53 -3.30 -0.58
N PHE A 288 -8.41 -3.85 -0.16
CA PHE A 288 -7.18 -3.89 -0.95
C PHE A 288 -6.63 -5.32 -1.01
N ALA A 289 -6.46 -5.85 -2.22
CA ALA A 289 -6.02 -7.22 -2.43
C ALA A 289 -5.42 -7.42 -3.83
N ARG A 290 -4.66 -8.50 -3.99
CA ARG A 290 -4.22 -8.97 -5.30
C ARG A 290 -5.44 -9.35 -6.14
N ASP A 291 -5.49 -8.90 -7.38
CA ASP A 291 -6.60 -9.17 -8.32
C ASP A 291 -6.16 -10.03 -9.50
N LEU A 292 -4.99 -9.75 -10.05
CA LEU A 292 -4.47 -10.41 -11.22
C LEU A 292 -2.97 -10.67 -11.06
N GLU A 293 -2.50 -11.86 -11.47
CA GLU A 293 -1.09 -12.17 -11.57
C GLU A 293 -0.62 -11.92 -13.01
N ALA A 294 0.43 -11.15 -13.18
CA ALA A 294 1.19 -11.09 -14.42
C ALA A 294 2.06 -12.34 -14.53
N GLY A 295 2.20 -12.89 -15.72
CA GLY A 295 2.89 -14.17 -15.95
C GLY A 295 4.41 -14.16 -15.74
N ALA A 296 5.01 -13.01 -15.35
CA ALA A 296 6.45 -12.88 -15.11
C ALA A 296 6.75 -11.83 -14.06
N GLY A 297 7.93 -11.92 -13.44
CA GLY A 297 8.45 -10.90 -12.55
C GLY A 297 9.06 -9.73 -13.33
N GLY A 298 8.75 -8.53 -12.89
CA GLY A 298 9.21 -7.27 -13.49
C GLY A 298 8.28 -6.13 -13.12
N HIS A 299 8.70 -4.91 -13.42
CA HIS A 299 7.83 -3.76 -13.20
C HIS A 299 6.64 -3.76 -14.15
N ILE A 300 5.44 -3.60 -13.62
CA ILE A 300 4.27 -3.32 -14.45
C ILE A 300 4.32 -1.85 -14.85
N THR A 301 4.49 -1.58 -16.14
CA THR A 301 4.64 -0.24 -16.71
C THR A 301 3.44 0.23 -17.51
N GLY A 302 2.49 -0.67 -17.77
CA GLY A 302 1.26 -0.33 -18.47
C GLY A 302 0.10 -1.22 -18.03
N ILE A 303 -1.06 -0.59 -17.81
CA ILE A 303 -2.30 -1.26 -17.44
C ILE A 303 -3.44 -0.62 -18.23
N THR A 304 -4.25 -1.43 -18.88
CA THR A 304 -5.50 -0.97 -19.51
C THR A 304 -6.56 -2.06 -19.50
N ILE A 305 -7.80 -1.70 -19.84
CA ILE A 305 -8.91 -2.65 -20.01
C ILE A 305 -9.34 -2.60 -21.46
N ALA A 306 -9.23 -3.71 -22.16
CA ALA A 306 -9.68 -3.89 -23.51
C ALA A 306 -10.89 -4.84 -23.56
N GLY A 307 -12.02 -4.35 -24.04
CA GLY A 307 -13.29 -5.04 -23.88
C GLY A 307 -13.64 -5.18 -22.40
N ASP A 308 -13.58 -6.41 -21.88
CA ASP A 308 -13.81 -6.74 -20.47
C ASP A 308 -12.57 -7.34 -19.77
N LYS A 309 -11.41 -7.28 -20.43
CA LYS A 309 -10.17 -7.95 -20.02
C LYS A 309 -9.05 -6.97 -19.74
N PHE A 310 -8.29 -7.23 -18.69
CA PHE A 310 -7.04 -6.51 -18.45
C PHE A 310 -5.96 -6.88 -19.46
N CYS A 311 -5.25 -5.85 -19.91
CA CYS A 311 -3.98 -5.97 -20.61
C CYS A 311 -2.90 -5.29 -19.76
N ILE A 312 -1.83 -6.01 -19.47
CA ILE A 312 -0.77 -5.60 -18.54
C ILE A 312 0.57 -5.76 -19.26
N VAL A 313 1.39 -4.73 -19.18
CA VAL A 313 2.77 -4.78 -19.70
C VAL A 313 3.73 -4.94 -18.52
N VAL A 314 4.56 -5.97 -18.61
CA VAL A 314 5.68 -6.20 -17.67
C VAL A 314 6.98 -5.84 -18.39
N ALA A 315 7.67 -4.84 -17.88
CA ALA A 315 8.86 -4.27 -18.52
C ALA A 315 9.94 -5.32 -18.79
N GLY A 316 10.43 -5.35 -20.02
CA GLY A 316 11.48 -6.27 -20.45
C GLY A 316 11.08 -7.75 -20.49
N GLN A 317 9.80 -8.04 -20.38
CA GLN A 317 9.26 -9.39 -20.41
C GLN A 317 8.26 -9.54 -21.55
N ASP A 318 6.98 -9.25 -21.26
CA ASP A 318 5.90 -9.48 -22.22
C ASP A 318 4.68 -8.61 -21.90
N LEU A 319 3.72 -8.62 -22.82
CA LEU A 319 2.36 -8.17 -22.56
C LEU A 319 1.52 -9.37 -22.16
N TYR A 320 0.75 -9.21 -21.11
CA TYR A 320 -0.13 -10.24 -20.57
C TYR A 320 -1.58 -9.79 -20.68
N ARG A 321 -2.43 -10.70 -21.13
CA ARG A 321 -3.87 -10.49 -21.21
C ARG A 321 -4.59 -11.39 -20.22
N GLU A 322 -5.56 -10.84 -19.52
CA GLU A 322 -6.45 -11.59 -18.64
C GLU A 322 -7.20 -12.67 -19.43
N THR A 323 -7.23 -13.88 -18.91
CA THR A 323 -8.02 -14.97 -19.46
C THR A 323 -9.36 -15.07 -18.78
N SER A 324 -10.27 -15.90 -19.31
CA SER A 324 -11.50 -16.29 -18.61
C SER A 324 -11.27 -17.41 -17.59
N LEU A 325 -10.03 -17.86 -17.42
CA LEU A 325 -9.68 -18.90 -16.47
C LEU A 325 -9.27 -18.28 -15.13
N PHE A 326 -9.77 -18.86 -14.05
CA PHE A 326 -9.36 -18.53 -12.69
C PHE A 326 -8.10 -19.31 -12.31
N LYS A 327 -7.33 -18.82 -11.36
CA LYS A 327 -6.30 -19.65 -10.72
C LYS A 327 -6.96 -20.83 -9.99
N GLN A 328 -6.21 -21.94 -9.92
CA GLN A 328 -6.68 -23.14 -9.19
C GLN A 328 -6.87 -22.85 -7.71
N GLU A 329 -6.11 -21.94 -7.15
CA GLU A 329 -6.19 -21.53 -5.76
C GLU A 329 -5.99 -20.02 -5.62
N GLY A 330 -6.81 -19.41 -4.78
CA GLY A 330 -6.68 -18.03 -4.35
C GLY A 330 -6.99 -17.90 -2.87
N TYR A 331 -6.50 -16.88 -2.20
CA TYR A 331 -6.76 -16.66 -0.78
C TYR A 331 -7.06 -15.21 -0.47
N LEU A 332 -7.75 -15.03 0.66
CA LEU A 332 -7.99 -13.73 1.29
C LEU A 332 -7.59 -13.82 2.76
N ILE A 333 -6.70 -12.95 3.21
CA ILE A 333 -6.39 -12.78 4.63
C ILE A 333 -7.14 -11.56 5.14
N THR A 334 -7.84 -11.71 6.27
CA THR A 334 -8.54 -10.58 6.90
C THR A 334 -7.57 -9.74 7.71
N SER A 335 -7.99 -8.52 8.05
CA SER A 335 -7.31 -7.79 9.11
C SER A 335 -7.39 -8.54 10.45
N ALA A 336 -6.52 -8.20 11.38
CA ALA A 336 -6.60 -8.73 12.74
C ALA A 336 -7.87 -8.18 13.43
N ALA A 337 -8.82 -9.08 13.71
CA ALA A 337 -10.06 -8.72 14.37
C ALA A 337 -9.88 -8.75 15.89
N ASP A 338 -9.88 -7.59 16.54
CA ASP A 338 -9.77 -7.44 17.99
C ASP A 338 -11.11 -7.09 18.67
N PHE A 339 -12.19 -7.00 17.88
CA PHE A 339 -13.53 -6.62 18.33
C PHE A 339 -13.55 -5.30 19.15
N PHE A 340 -12.65 -4.39 18.80
CA PHE A 340 -12.47 -3.07 19.42
C PHE A 340 -12.16 -3.12 20.92
N THR A 341 -11.58 -4.22 21.41
CA THR A 341 -11.17 -4.36 22.81
C THR A 341 -9.74 -4.89 22.91
N ALA A 342 -8.95 -4.31 23.82
CA ALA A 342 -7.57 -4.71 24.06
C ALA A 342 -7.44 -6.04 24.84
N GLU A 343 -8.56 -6.60 25.30
CA GLU A 343 -8.59 -7.77 26.17
C GLU A 343 -8.45 -9.08 25.39
N HIS A 344 -7.91 -10.09 26.04
CA HIS A 344 -7.92 -11.45 25.50
C HIS A 344 -9.35 -11.99 25.45
N LYS A 345 -9.68 -12.67 24.38
CA LYS A 345 -10.97 -13.29 24.15
C LYS A 345 -10.79 -14.78 23.97
N GLN A 346 -11.79 -15.54 24.35
CA GLN A 346 -11.88 -16.93 23.96
C GLN A 346 -12.68 -17.03 22.67
N TYR A 347 -12.00 -17.37 21.60
CA TYR A 347 -12.64 -17.67 20.32
C TYR A 347 -13.24 -19.06 20.38
N VAL A 348 -14.54 -19.16 20.15
CA VAL A 348 -15.32 -20.40 20.34
C VAL A 348 -15.83 -20.98 19.05
N GLY A 349 -15.93 -20.20 17.99
CA GLY A 349 -16.45 -20.67 16.71
C GLY A 349 -15.91 -19.88 15.52
N ALA A 350 -15.76 -20.59 14.41
CA ALA A 350 -15.52 -20.02 13.09
C ALA A 350 -16.64 -20.48 12.16
N GLU A 351 -17.21 -19.56 11.41
CA GLU A 351 -18.32 -19.81 10.49
C GLU A 351 -18.01 -19.19 9.14
N ILE A 352 -18.36 -19.91 8.07
CA ILE A 352 -18.31 -19.40 6.72
C ILE A 352 -19.63 -19.70 6.01
N SER A 353 -20.15 -18.72 5.30
CA SER A 353 -21.37 -18.85 4.50
C SER A 353 -21.02 -18.73 3.02
N THR A 354 -21.48 -19.70 2.23
CA THR A 354 -21.26 -19.77 0.79
C THR A 354 -22.57 -19.65 0.04
N LEU A 355 -22.57 -18.96 -1.11
CA LEU A 355 -23.77 -18.79 -1.94
C LEU A 355 -23.99 -19.95 -2.90
N SER A 356 -22.97 -20.30 -3.63
CA SER A 356 -23.03 -21.37 -4.64
C SER A 356 -21.64 -21.96 -4.81
N LEU A 357 -21.53 -23.25 -4.65
CA LEU A 357 -20.32 -24.00 -4.95
C LEU A 357 -20.64 -24.96 -6.08
N ALA A 358 -19.92 -24.85 -7.19
CA ALA A 358 -19.94 -25.87 -8.24
C ALA A 358 -19.17 -27.10 -7.76
N ASP A 359 -19.43 -28.26 -8.32
CA ASP A 359 -18.82 -29.55 -7.92
C ASP A 359 -17.28 -29.50 -7.97
N ASN A 360 -16.72 -28.64 -8.82
CA ASN A 360 -15.27 -28.47 -9.02
C ASN A 360 -14.66 -27.39 -8.14
N THR A 361 -15.42 -26.82 -7.21
CA THR A 361 -14.97 -25.74 -6.35
C THR A 361 -15.06 -26.10 -4.88
N SER A 362 -14.15 -25.57 -4.07
CA SER A 362 -14.18 -25.70 -2.62
C SER A 362 -13.67 -24.45 -1.93
N VAL A 363 -14.04 -24.33 -0.65
CA VAL A 363 -13.58 -23.25 0.23
C VAL A 363 -12.95 -23.87 1.47
N GLU A 364 -11.85 -23.29 1.94
CA GLU A 364 -11.22 -23.63 3.21
C GLU A 364 -11.15 -22.39 4.09
N LEU A 365 -11.23 -22.57 5.39
CA LEU A 365 -11.05 -21.50 6.35
C LEU A 365 -9.94 -21.87 7.32
N GLU A 366 -8.90 -21.05 7.34
CA GLU A 366 -7.81 -21.09 8.31
C GLU A 366 -7.86 -19.87 9.21
N TYR A 367 -7.21 -19.95 10.34
CA TYR A 367 -7.05 -18.80 11.24
C TYR A 367 -5.68 -18.79 11.90
N SER A 368 -5.24 -17.59 12.29
CA SER A 368 -4.03 -17.38 13.08
C SER A 368 -4.29 -16.37 14.21
N THR A 369 -3.56 -16.52 15.29
CA THR A 369 -3.49 -15.57 16.40
C THR A 369 -2.13 -14.87 16.50
N VAL A 370 -1.31 -15.02 15.46
CA VAL A 370 0.03 -14.45 15.33
C VAL A 370 -0.02 -13.30 14.35
N PHE A 371 0.43 -12.12 14.75
CA PHE A 371 0.26 -10.88 13.96
C PHE A 371 1.06 -10.91 12.64
N GLU A 372 2.21 -11.54 12.65
CA GLU A 372 3.10 -11.70 11.49
C GLU A 372 2.44 -12.52 10.35
N ALA A 373 1.38 -13.25 10.65
CA ALA A 373 0.60 -13.99 9.63
C ALA A 373 -0.21 -13.07 8.70
N LEU A 374 -0.40 -11.79 9.04
CA LEU A 374 -1.12 -10.82 8.19
C LEU A 374 -0.48 -10.66 6.81
N ASP A 375 0.83 -10.59 6.78
CA ASP A 375 1.59 -10.32 5.56
C ASP A 375 2.24 -11.58 4.96
N ASN A 376 2.04 -12.75 5.60
CA ASN A 376 2.60 -14.01 5.13
C ASN A 376 1.52 -15.11 5.02
N PRO A 377 0.99 -15.36 3.82
CA PRO A 377 -0.06 -16.35 3.60
C PRO A 377 0.36 -17.80 3.88
N THR A 378 1.66 -18.07 3.90
CA THR A 378 2.23 -19.41 4.18
C THR A 378 2.76 -19.52 5.61
N HIS A 379 2.45 -18.54 6.48
CA HIS A 379 2.93 -18.55 7.85
C HIS A 379 2.47 -19.80 8.59
N SER A 380 3.39 -20.48 9.27
CA SER A 380 3.15 -21.76 9.95
C SER A 380 2.15 -21.71 11.10
N SER A 381 1.78 -20.51 11.56
CA SER A 381 0.77 -20.32 12.61
C SER A 381 -0.67 -20.46 12.12
N PHE A 382 -0.93 -20.51 10.81
CA PHE A 382 -2.26 -20.77 10.31
C PHE A 382 -2.72 -22.18 10.69
N LYS A 383 -3.85 -22.23 11.36
CA LYS A 383 -4.52 -23.46 11.79
C LYS A 383 -5.79 -23.63 10.98
N ASN A 384 -6.03 -24.85 10.55
CA ASN A 384 -7.23 -25.16 9.80
C ASN A 384 -8.49 -25.13 10.71
N ALA A 385 -9.43 -24.24 10.39
CA ALA A 385 -10.75 -24.22 11.01
C ALA A 385 -11.74 -25.11 10.27
N LEU A 386 -11.85 -24.93 8.96
CA LEU A 386 -12.79 -25.66 8.12
C LEU A 386 -12.07 -26.12 6.84
N THR A 387 -11.99 -27.42 6.64
CA THR A 387 -11.36 -28.04 5.48
C THR A 387 -12.42 -28.41 4.46
N GLN A 388 -12.21 -28.00 3.23
CA GLN A 388 -12.93 -28.50 2.06
C GLN A 388 -14.47 -28.43 2.19
N ILE A 389 -15.00 -27.22 2.33
CA ILE A 389 -16.44 -26.99 2.28
C ILE A 389 -16.89 -27.23 0.85
N ILE A 390 -17.69 -28.24 0.65
CA ILE A 390 -18.31 -28.61 -0.62
C ILE A 390 -19.82 -28.51 -0.41
N GLY A 391 -20.42 -27.42 -0.86
CA GLY A 391 -21.86 -27.25 -0.72
C GLY A 391 -22.28 -25.83 -0.45
N VAL A 392 -23.57 -25.58 -0.49
CA VAL A 392 -24.19 -24.27 -0.26
C VAL A 392 -24.66 -24.20 1.17
N GLY A 393 -24.42 -23.08 1.82
CA GLY A 393 -24.97 -22.78 3.13
C GLY A 393 -23.91 -22.38 4.16
N ASP A 394 -24.36 -22.38 5.40
CA ASP A 394 -23.54 -21.98 6.54
C ASP A 394 -22.86 -23.21 7.13
N THR A 395 -21.54 -23.12 7.27
CA THR A 395 -20.72 -24.16 7.89
C THR A 395 -20.00 -23.58 9.08
N GLU A 396 -20.21 -24.18 10.25
CA GLU A 396 -19.61 -23.76 11.52
C GLU A 396 -18.70 -24.85 12.08
N LYS A 397 -17.60 -24.43 12.69
CA LYS A 397 -16.73 -25.28 13.50
C LYS A 397 -16.37 -24.60 14.81
N GLN A 398 -16.38 -25.36 15.87
CA GLN A 398 -15.86 -24.90 17.15
C GLN A 398 -14.34 -24.81 17.11
N ILE A 399 -13.83 -23.69 17.60
CA ILE A 399 -12.41 -23.45 17.83
C ILE A 399 -12.22 -23.13 19.31
N ALA A 400 -11.04 -23.41 19.85
CA ALA A 400 -10.74 -23.17 21.25
C ALA A 400 -9.40 -22.42 21.37
N GLU A 401 -9.45 -21.14 21.03
CA GLU A 401 -8.26 -20.29 21.06
C GLU A 401 -8.47 -19.10 22.00
N VAL A 402 -7.40 -18.70 22.69
CA VAL A 402 -7.40 -17.52 23.54
C VAL A 402 -6.38 -16.53 23.00
N SER A 403 -6.84 -15.41 22.51
CA SER A 403 -5.98 -14.37 21.96
C SER A 403 -6.64 -13.00 22.07
N ARG A 404 -5.85 -11.96 21.91
CA ARG A 404 -6.34 -10.59 21.76
C ARG A 404 -7.04 -10.38 20.42
N TYR A 405 -6.51 -10.95 19.37
CA TYR A 405 -7.04 -10.84 18.00
C TYR A 405 -7.02 -12.20 17.31
N ILE A 406 -7.76 -12.27 16.23
CA ILE A 406 -7.77 -13.39 15.30
C ILE A 406 -7.68 -12.89 13.87
N ILE A 407 -6.92 -13.59 13.06
CA ILE A 407 -6.75 -13.35 11.63
C ILE A 407 -7.37 -14.53 10.91
N GLY A 408 -8.27 -14.28 9.98
CA GLY A 408 -8.86 -15.32 9.14
C GLY A 408 -8.16 -15.37 7.79
N LYS A 409 -8.01 -16.59 7.25
CA LYS A 409 -7.57 -16.82 5.88
C LYS A 409 -8.57 -17.74 5.20
N VAL A 410 -9.24 -17.20 4.19
CA VAL A 410 -10.15 -17.95 3.33
C VAL A 410 -9.38 -18.40 2.09
N ILE A 411 -9.39 -19.67 1.80
CA ILE A 411 -8.76 -20.25 0.62
C ILE A 411 -9.87 -20.72 -0.32
N LEU A 412 -9.82 -20.26 -1.55
CA LEU A 412 -10.77 -20.54 -2.61
C LEU A 412 -10.09 -21.46 -3.63
N LYS A 413 -10.71 -22.59 -3.95
CA LYS A 413 -10.14 -23.55 -4.89
C LYS A 413 -11.09 -23.85 -6.05
N SER A 414 -10.52 -23.97 -7.23
CA SER A 414 -11.22 -24.33 -8.46
C SER A 414 -10.38 -25.36 -9.22
N SER A 415 -10.86 -26.56 -9.38
CA SER A 415 -10.14 -27.61 -10.09
C SER A 415 -10.29 -27.52 -11.60
N ASP A 416 -11.37 -26.91 -12.10
CA ASP A 416 -11.64 -26.70 -13.52
C ASP A 416 -11.19 -25.34 -14.04
N GLN A 417 -10.80 -24.43 -13.17
CA GLN A 417 -10.43 -23.04 -13.48
C GLN A 417 -11.52 -22.20 -14.18
N VAL A 418 -12.70 -22.75 -14.37
CA VAL A 418 -13.84 -22.07 -15.03
C VAL A 418 -14.87 -21.64 -14.01
N SER A 419 -15.07 -22.45 -12.99
CA SER A 419 -16.01 -22.19 -11.92
C SER A 419 -15.32 -21.52 -10.74
N THR A 420 -16.02 -20.64 -10.03
CA THR A 420 -15.48 -19.92 -8.87
C THR A 420 -16.38 -20.08 -7.65
N PRO A 421 -15.86 -20.39 -6.47
CA PRO A 421 -16.65 -20.42 -5.25
C PRO A 421 -17.00 -18.98 -4.80
N TYR A 422 -18.21 -18.81 -4.31
CA TYR A 422 -18.68 -17.53 -3.75
C TYR A 422 -18.82 -17.64 -2.23
N VAL A 423 -18.03 -16.85 -1.52
CA VAL A 423 -18.16 -16.66 -0.07
C VAL A 423 -18.99 -15.43 0.21
N LYS A 424 -20.10 -15.61 0.93
CA LYS A 424 -21.01 -14.53 1.33
C LYS A 424 -20.50 -13.81 2.57
N SER A 425 -20.06 -14.56 3.57
CA SER A 425 -19.58 -14.03 4.82
C SER A 425 -18.66 -15.01 5.53
N MET A 426 -17.80 -14.46 6.38
CA MET A 426 -17.01 -15.19 7.34
C MET A 426 -17.16 -14.53 8.69
N GLN A 427 -17.30 -15.32 9.74
CA GLN A 427 -17.45 -14.84 11.10
C GLN A 427 -16.58 -15.64 12.07
N PHE A 428 -16.00 -14.93 13.04
CA PHE A 428 -15.44 -15.55 14.24
C PHE A 428 -16.29 -15.16 15.42
N ARG A 429 -16.65 -16.14 16.26
CA ARG A 429 -17.38 -15.91 17.48
C ARG A 429 -16.42 -15.92 18.64
N ALA A 430 -16.45 -14.85 19.44
CA ALA A 430 -15.61 -14.70 20.61
C ALA A 430 -16.46 -14.43 21.84
N LEU A 431 -16.08 -15.04 22.95
CA LEU A 431 -16.60 -14.70 24.27
C LEU A 431 -15.59 -13.78 24.96
N ALA A 432 -16.09 -12.69 25.54
CA ALA A 432 -15.28 -11.94 26.47
C ALA A 432 -14.84 -12.87 27.59
N ARG A 433 -13.55 -12.89 27.91
CA ARG A 433 -13.07 -13.72 29.01
C ARG A 433 -13.65 -13.14 30.32
N PRO A 434 -14.46 -13.89 31.09
CA PRO A 434 -15.28 -13.32 32.14
C PRO A 434 -14.52 -12.86 33.40
N GLU A 435 -13.19 -12.92 33.40
CA GLU A 435 -12.42 -12.57 34.61
C GLU A 435 -11.64 -11.27 34.39
N LEU A 436 -12.37 -10.14 34.37
CA LEU A 436 -11.76 -8.86 34.69
C LEU A 436 -11.43 -8.82 36.18
N VAL A 437 -10.15 -8.83 36.49
CA VAL A 437 -9.65 -8.64 37.83
C VAL A 437 -9.27 -7.18 37.99
N VAL A 438 -9.81 -6.54 38.98
CA VAL A 438 -9.35 -5.22 39.44
C VAL A 438 -8.49 -5.43 40.67
N ALA A 439 -7.19 -5.21 40.52
CA ALA A 439 -6.27 -5.28 41.66
C ALA A 439 -5.94 -3.86 42.13
N GLN A 440 -6.05 -3.63 43.41
CA GLN A 440 -5.59 -2.40 44.05
C GLN A 440 -4.32 -2.69 44.83
N ILE A 441 -3.25 -2.02 44.44
CA ILE A 441 -1.92 -2.27 44.98
C ILE A 441 -1.45 -1.01 45.72
N PRO A 442 -1.22 -1.09 47.03
CA PRO A 442 -0.57 -0.02 47.73
C PRO A 442 0.93 0.00 47.42
N VAL A 443 1.39 1.09 46.86
CA VAL A 443 2.81 1.32 46.52
C VAL A 443 3.38 2.31 47.52
N ASN A 444 4.42 1.90 48.23
CA ASN A 444 5.11 2.77 49.19
C ASN A 444 5.90 3.86 48.44
N LEU A 445 5.56 5.09 48.72
CA LEU A 445 6.20 6.29 48.16
C LEU A 445 7.17 6.95 49.16
N SER A 446 7.56 6.27 50.22
CA SER A 446 8.52 6.84 51.16
C SER A 446 9.89 7.02 50.52
N ASP A 447 10.62 8.00 50.98
CA ASP A 447 12.02 8.22 50.61
C ASP A 447 12.98 7.17 51.19
N ARG A 448 12.46 6.13 51.82
CA ARG A 448 13.26 5.05 52.44
C ARG A 448 13.33 3.83 51.55
N VAL A 449 14.53 3.44 51.21
CA VAL A 449 14.82 2.16 50.53
C VAL A 449 15.28 1.17 51.58
N GLU A 450 14.51 0.12 51.84
CA GLU A 450 14.92 -0.96 52.72
C GLU A 450 16.00 -1.82 52.03
N ARG A 451 17.03 -2.16 52.77
CA ARG A 451 18.11 -3.02 52.27
C ARG A 451 18.19 -4.27 53.16
N PRO A 452 18.29 -5.45 52.56
CA PRO A 452 18.52 -6.66 53.31
C PRO A 452 19.80 -6.51 54.16
N ASN A 453 19.68 -6.72 55.47
CA ASN A 453 20.80 -6.69 56.45
C ASN A 453 21.59 -5.36 56.55
N ARG A 454 21.00 -4.22 56.14
CA ARG A 454 21.64 -2.89 56.27
C ARG A 454 20.60 -1.87 56.77
N LYS A 455 21.11 -0.75 57.30
CA LYS A 455 20.22 0.37 57.67
C LYS A 455 19.51 0.91 56.41
N PRO A 456 18.23 1.29 56.48
CA PRO A 456 17.51 1.89 55.39
C PRO A 456 18.26 3.10 54.81
N LEU A 457 18.27 3.22 53.52
CA LEU A 457 18.84 4.38 52.81
C LEU A 457 17.72 5.39 52.59
N ARG A 458 17.94 6.62 52.96
CA ARG A 458 17.01 7.71 52.61
C ARG A 458 17.46 8.37 51.31
N VAL A 459 16.60 8.35 50.29
CA VAL A 459 16.81 9.00 49.00
C VAL A 459 15.76 10.08 48.84
N LYS A 460 16.15 11.34 49.09
CA LYS A 460 15.25 12.48 49.06
C LYS A 460 14.57 12.61 47.68
N GLY A 461 13.25 12.72 47.68
CA GLY A 461 12.44 12.88 46.46
C GLY A 461 12.18 11.57 45.69
N LEU A 462 12.56 10.41 46.22
CA LEU A 462 12.28 9.12 45.58
C LEU A 462 10.78 8.87 45.44
N GLY A 463 9.99 9.21 46.46
CA GLY A 463 8.54 9.07 46.44
C GLY A 463 7.88 9.85 45.33
N ASP A 464 8.30 11.09 45.10
CA ASP A 464 7.76 11.95 44.02
C ASP A 464 8.11 11.41 42.63
N VAL A 465 9.34 10.90 42.46
CA VAL A 465 9.77 10.27 41.23
C VAL A 465 8.96 9.02 40.92
N LEU A 466 8.75 8.17 41.93
CA LEU A 466 7.93 6.95 41.79
C LEU A 466 6.48 7.27 41.47
N TYR A 467 5.88 8.25 42.19
CA TYR A 467 4.52 8.68 41.93
C TYR A 467 4.35 9.22 40.49
N THR A 468 5.27 10.07 40.06
CA THR A 468 5.26 10.62 38.70
C THR A 468 5.38 9.53 37.65
N ALA A 469 6.27 8.56 37.86
CA ALA A 469 6.43 7.42 36.95
C ALA A 469 5.19 6.53 36.88
N LEU A 470 4.54 6.27 38.01
CA LEU A 470 3.28 5.52 38.04
C LEU A 470 2.15 6.29 37.35
N LYS A 471 2.05 7.61 37.61
CA LYS A 471 1.02 8.46 37.00
C LYS A 471 1.16 8.56 35.48
N GLN A 472 2.38 8.54 34.95
CA GLN A 472 2.63 8.48 33.53
C GLN A 472 2.15 7.16 32.89
N LYS A 473 1.97 6.10 33.67
CA LYS A 473 1.44 4.82 33.20
C LYS A 473 -0.09 4.72 33.29
N GLU A 474 -0.75 5.70 33.87
CA GLU A 474 -2.21 5.76 33.93
C GLU A 474 -2.78 5.99 32.53
N GLY A 475 -3.65 5.10 32.09
CA GLY A 475 -4.23 5.14 30.76
C GLY A 475 -3.27 4.74 29.62
N ASP A 476 -2.03 4.38 29.93
CA ASP A 476 -1.09 3.87 28.95
C ASP A 476 -1.53 2.47 28.48
N ALA A 477 -1.47 2.24 27.17
CA ALA A 477 -1.80 0.93 26.58
C ALA A 477 -0.78 -0.18 26.91
N VAL A 478 0.29 0.16 27.61
CA VAL A 478 1.33 -0.81 28.01
C VAL A 478 0.78 -1.76 29.08
N THR A 479 0.78 -3.04 28.75
CA THR A 479 0.35 -4.11 29.64
C THR A 479 1.37 -4.35 30.75
N LEU A 480 0.93 -4.33 32.00
CA LEU A 480 1.74 -4.72 33.15
C LEU A 480 1.42 -6.16 33.55
N GLU A 481 2.43 -6.92 33.89
CA GLU A 481 2.26 -8.23 34.52
C GLU A 481 2.50 -8.11 36.00
N LEU A 482 1.46 -8.44 36.77
CA LEU A 482 1.49 -8.44 38.21
C LEU A 482 1.54 -9.89 38.72
N TYR A 483 2.64 -10.27 39.31
CA TYR A 483 2.80 -11.59 39.90
C TYR A 483 2.37 -11.55 41.37
N THR A 484 1.37 -12.35 41.70
CA THR A 484 0.99 -12.61 43.08
C THR A 484 1.35 -14.06 43.43
N PRO A 485 1.42 -14.43 44.72
CA PRO A 485 1.69 -15.82 45.12
C PRO A 485 0.66 -16.83 44.65
N LYS A 486 -0.51 -16.38 44.19
CA LYS A 486 -1.63 -17.23 43.79
C LYS A 486 -1.91 -17.17 42.28
N GLU A 487 -1.57 -16.08 41.63
CA GLU A 487 -1.95 -15.85 40.24
C GLU A 487 -1.10 -14.74 39.60
N THR A 488 -1.02 -14.76 38.31
CA THR A 488 -0.48 -13.65 37.51
C THR A 488 -1.63 -12.87 36.91
N ILE A 489 -1.62 -11.55 37.07
CA ILE A 489 -2.58 -10.63 36.50
C ILE A 489 -1.87 -9.84 35.40
N ARG A 490 -2.35 -9.93 34.18
CA ARG A 490 -1.89 -9.09 33.06
C ARG A 490 -2.92 -8.00 32.83
N GLY A 491 -2.52 -6.74 32.96
CA GLY A 491 -3.46 -5.63 32.87
C GLY A 491 -2.81 -4.28 32.62
N VAL A 492 -3.65 -3.26 32.54
CA VAL A 492 -3.25 -1.86 32.38
C VAL A 492 -3.50 -1.09 33.66
N VAL A 493 -2.72 -0.05 33.91
CA VAL A 493 -2.96 0.87 35.01
C VAL A 493 -4.16 1.74 34.68
N GLU A 494 -5.26 1.52 35.35
CA GLU A 494 -6.50 2.28 35.15
C GLU A 494 -6.45 3.61 35.92
N GLN A 495 -5.93 3.60 37.12
CA GLN A 495 -5.88 4.77 37.98
C GLN A 495 -4.72 4.69 38.98
N VAL A 496 -4.09 5.81 39.23
CA VAL A 496 -3.15 6.02 40.31
C VAL A 496 -3.73 7.10 41.22
N SER A 497 -4.13 6.71 42.42
CA SER A 497 -4.70 7.62 43.41
C SER A 497 -3.76 7.83 44.60
N TYR A 498 -3.78 9.02 45.11
CA TYR A 498 -3.08 9.39 46.32
C TYR A 498 -4.12 9.44 47.44
N PRO A 499 -4.15 8.46 48.37
CA PRO A 499 -5.11 8.53 49.47
C PRO A 499 -4.71 9.66 50.44
N ILE A 500 -5.59 10.62 50.62
CA ILE A 500 -5.45 11.61 51.67
C ILE A 500 -5.80 10.87 52.96
N ILE A 501 -4.79 10.48 53.72
CA ILE A 501 -5.00 9.93 55.04
C ILE A 501 -4.98 11.11 56.01
N ASP A 502 -6.17 11.52 56.39
CA ASP A 502 -6.37 12.55 57.39
C ASP A 502 -6.14 11.92 58.77
N ASN A 503 -4.87 11.77 59.13
CA ASN A 503 -4.48 11.20 60.41
C ASN A 503 -3.30 11.99 60.96
N GLU A 504 -3.61 12.92 61.89
CA GLU A 504 -2.64 13.78 62.58
C GLU A 504 -1.54 12.99 63.33
N ASN A 505 -1.62 11.66 63.38
CA ASN A 505 -0.73 10.79 64.16
C ASN A 505 0.18 9.88 63.34
N ILE A 506 0.11 9.89 62.01
CA ILE A 506 1.03 9.12 61.18
C ILE A 506 2.14 10.05 60.71
N GLY A 507 3.34 9.87 61.24
CA GLY A 507 4.50 10.65 60.83
C GLY A 507 4.69 10.59 59.30
N SER A 508 5.24 11.64 58.70
CA SER A 508 5.44 11.88 57.29
C SER A 508 6.23 10.79 56.52
N ASP A 509 6.54 9.68 57.14
CA ASP A 509 7.35 8.59 56.60
C ASP A 509 6.53 7.47 55.90
N PHE A 510 5.19 7.54 55.92
CA PHE A 510 4.31 6.52 55.32
C PHE A 510 3.40 7.12 54.25
N LEU A 511 4.01 7.53 53.16
CA LEU A 511 3.27 7.94 51.98
C LEU A 511 3.09 6.73 51.07
N PHE A 512 1.87 6.48 50.59
CA PHE A 512 1.63 5.43 49.63
C PHE A 512 0.62 5.90 48.56
N ALA A 513 0.75 5.36 47.35
CA ALA A 513 -0.26 5.48 46.32
C ALA A 513 -1.03 4.17 46.19
N ILE A 514 -2.28 4.26 45.77
CA ILE A 514 -3.06 3.10 45.37
C ILE A 514 -3.05 3.06 43.84
N VAL A 515 -2.45 2.02 43.31
CA VAL A 515 -2.43 1.75 41.86
C VAL A 515 -3.54 0.74 41.57
N THR A 516 -4.54 1.16 40.80
CA THR A 516 -5.61 0.30 40.35
C THR A 516 -5.20 -0.28 39.00
N VAL A 517 -5.01 -1.59 38.92
CA VAL A 517 -4.71 -2.33 37.70
C VAL A 517 -5.93 -3.11 37.29
N ARG A 518 -6.41 -2.88 36.08
CA ARG A 518 -7.48 -3.64 35.48
C ARG A 518 -6.91 -4.61 34.46
N GLY A 519 -7.17 -5.90 34.64
CA GLY A 519 -6.57 -6.91 33.79
C GLY A 519 -7.29 -8.26 33.86
N THR A 520 -6.66 -9.25 33.27
CA THR A 520 -7.14 -10.64 33.24
C THR A 520 -6.20 -11.55 34.01
N ARG A 521 -6.75 -12.59 34.63
CA ARG A 521 -5.94 -13.66 35.22
C ARG A 521 -5.27 -14.46 34.11
N VAL A 522 -3.95 -14.58 34.19
CA VAL A 522 -3.19 -15.49 33.33
C VAL A 522 -3.06 -16.80 34.07
N PRO A 523 -3.54 -17.94 33.52
CA PRO A 523 -3.27 -19.24 34.11
C PRO A 523 -1.78 -19.41 34.30
N LEU A 524 -1.33 -19.84 35.46
CA LEU A 524 0.05 -20.29 35.67
C LEU A 524 0.28 -21.50 34.75
N THR A 525 0.76 -21.26 33.55
CA THR A 525 1.41 -22.30 32.75
C THR A 525 2.74 -22.57 33.46
N THR A 526 2.94 -23.81 33.80
CA THR A 526 4.11 -24.37 34.44
C THR A 526 5.40 -23.66 34.02
N ASP A 527 6.11 -23.15 35.04
CA ASP A 527 7.44 -22.53 35.01
C ASP A 527 7.61 -21.34 34.04
N PRO A 528 7.60 -20.10 34.56
CA PRO A 528 8.18 -19.01 33.79
C PRO A 528 9.70 -19.29 33.69
N THR A 529 10.15 -19.66 32.50
CA THR A 529 11.60 -19.64 32.22
C THR A 529 12.08 -18.22 32.50
N SER A 530 13.20 -18.10 33.17
CA SER A 530 13.78 -16.87 33.72
C SER A 530 14.06 -15.74 32.71
N GLU A 531 13.80 -15.97 31.43
CA GLU A 531 14.02 -15.02 30.33
C GLU A 531 12.83 -14.11 30.00
N GLU A 532 11.60 -14.45 30.41
CA GLU A 532 10.41 -13.66 30.12
C GLU A 532 10.10 -12.56 31.15
N VAL A 533 10.89 -12.45 32.22
CA VAL A 533 10.69 -11.47 33.30
C VAL A 533 11.48 -10.19 33.03
N PHE A 534 11.30 -9.58 31.84
CA PHE A 534 11.95 -8.31 31.54
C PHE A 534 11.32 -7.16 32.36
N GLY A 535 12.11 -6.59 33.26
CA GLY A 535 11.79 -5.37 34.00
C GLY A 535 11.15 -5.54 35.39
N LEU A 536 10.58 -6.70 35.68
CA LEU A 536 9.94 -6.94 37.01
C LEU A 536 10.92 -7.20 38.14
N PRO A 537 12.12 -7.81 37.97
CA PRO A 537 13.06 -7.94 39.05
C PRO A 537 13.49 -6.60 39.65
N MET A 538 13.54 -5.56 38.81
CA MET A 538 13.90 -4.22 39.27
C MET A 538 12.73 -3.56 40.02
N LEU A 539 11.50 -3.67 39.53
CA LEU A 539 10.33 -3.13 40.23
C LEU A 539 9.95 -3.97 41.46
N GLY A 540 9.96 -5.30 41.34
CA GLY A 540 9.63 -6.19 42.47
C GLY A 540 10.68 -6.13 43.55
N LYS A 541 11.97 -6.16 43.23
CA LYS A 541 13.05 -6.07 44.24
C LYS A 541 13.27 -4.66 44.78
N ALA A 542 13.03 -3.63 43.97
CA ALA A 542 13.18 -2.25 44.41
C ALA A 542 11.96 -1.72 45.20
N ILE A 543 10.76 -2.19 44.84
CA ILE A 543 9.50 -1.67 45.40
C ILE A 543 8.92 -2.60 46.46
N PHE A 544 9.07 -3.90 46.34
CA PHE A 544 8.41 -4.87 47.20
C PHE A 544 9.36 -5.64 48.14
N GLY A 545 10.67 -5.36 48.11
CA GLY A 545 11.58 -5.85 49.15
C GLY A 545 11.51 -7.36 49.39
N GLY A 546 11.36 -8.16 48.33
CA GLY A 546 11.29 -9.61 48.38
C GLY A 546 12.65 -10.28 48.22
#